data_e9c765d0e5b2fe0cd36dab02b331edc8
#
_entry.id   e9c765d0e5b2fe0cd36dab02b331edc8
#
_cell.length_a   1.000
_cell.length_b   1.000
_cell.length_c   1.000
_cell.angle_alpha   90.00
_cell.angle_beta   90.00
_cell.angle_gamma   90.00
#
_symmetry.space_group_name_H-M   'P 1'
#
loop_
_entity.id
_entity.type
_entity.pdbx_description
1 polymer ?
#
loop_
_entity_poly.entity_id
_entity_poly.type
_entity_poly.pdbx_seq_one_letter_code
_entity_poly.pdbx_strand_id
1 'polypeptide(L)'
;MLHLILDKGDEQMKQYDYLVVGAGLYGAVFAQQAKQCGKKVLVIDRRPHIAGNVYTESIEDINVHKYGAHIFHTNNKEVWEYVNRFADFNRFTNSPVANYKGELYSLPFNMYTFNKMWGVVTPEEAAAKIEEQRKKAGINEPQNLEEQAISLVGRDIFEKLVKGYTEKQWGRDCKDLPAFIIKRLPVRFTFDNNYFNALYQGIPIGGYTAMVERMLEGIEVRLDTDYLENREEWNAMADKVIYTGAIDEYFGYQLGALEYRSVRFETEVLDMPNYQGNAAVNYTDRETPWTRIIEHKWFEFGTQPKTVISREYSSEWKLGDEPYYPVNDKKNEQMYEQYKALAEKETQVVFGGRLGEYKYYDMDAVIASALEMCKKEL
;
A
#
# COMPACT_ATOMS: atom_id res chain seq x y z
N MET A 1 8.28 63.74 -29.10
CA MET A 1 8.10 62.33 -29.41
C MET A 1 8.80 61.52 -28.32
N LEU A 2 8.06 61.19 -27.26
CA LEU A 2 8.55 60.31 -26.17
C LEU A 2 8.28 58.86 -26.61
N HIS A 3 9.34 58.09 -26.80
CA HIS A 3 9.24 56.65 -26.94
C HIS A 3 9.01 56.05 -25.55
N LEU A 4 7.82 55.57 -25.30
CA LEU A 4 7.54 54.59 -24.24
C LEU A 4 8.20 53.29 -24.63
N ILE A 5 9.32 52.96 -24.00
CA ILE A 5 9.86 51.61 -23.95
C ILE A 5 8.97 50.86 -22.98
N LEU A 6 8.09 50.01 -23.50
CA LEU A 6 7.41 48.98 -22.71
C LEU A 6 8.48 48.00 -22.25
N ASP A 7 8.76 48.06 -20.95
CA ASP A 7 9.54 47.06 -20.22
C ASP A 7 8.82 45.71 -20.38
N LYS A 8 9.34 44.85 -21.24
CA LYS A 8 8.97 43.45 -21.21
C LYS A 8 9.58 42.90 -19.95
N GLY A 9 8.74 42.72 -18.89
CA GLY A 9 9.16 42.04 -17.68
C GLY A 9 9.90 40.76 -18.08
N ASP A 10 11.13 40.64 -17.59
CA ASP A 10 11.89 39.40 -17.66
C ASP A 10 11.01 38.29 -17.08
N GLU A 11 10.42 37.46 -17.93
CA GLU A 11 9.89 36.15 -17.50
C GLU A 11 11.11 35.41 -16.95
N GLN A 12 11.24 35.37 -15.65
CA GLN A 12 12.30 34.65 -14.96
C GLN A 12 12.18 33.18 -15.38
N MET A 13 13.08 32.71 -16.23
CA MET A 13 13.06 31.30 -16.69
C MET A 13 13.06 30.41 -15.47
N LYS A 14 12.03 29.58 -15.34
CA LYS A 14 11.91 28.62 -14.25
C LYS A 14 13.09 27.65 -14.28
N GLN A 15 13.52 27.23 -13.10
CA GLN A 15 14.73 26.43 -12.94
C GLN A 15 14.52 24.99 -13.36
N TYR A 16 13.27 24.48 -13.28
CA TYR A 16 12.88 23.11 -13.58
C TYR A 16 11.65 23.08 -14.49
N ASP A 17 11.55 22.07 -15.35
CA ASP A 17 10.32 21.76 -16.09
C ASP A 17 9.26 21.19 -15.12
N TYR A 18 9.70 20.32 -14.20
CA TYR A 18 8.82 19.67 -13.22
C TYR A 18 9.39 19.71 -11.83
N LEU A 19 8.53 20.05 -10.86
CA LEU A 19 8.71 19.78 -9.44
C LEU A 19 7.84 18.56 -9.08
N VAL A 20 8.44 17.50 -8.53
CA VAL A 20 7.72 16.32 -8.05
C VAL A 20 7.69 16.36 -6.53
N VAL A 21 6.51 16.44 -5.96
CA VAL A 21 6.28 16.42 -4.51
C VAL A 21 5.93 15.03 -4.06
N GLY A 22 6.87 14.39 -3.37
CA GLY A 22 6.83 13.00 -2.91
C GLY A 22 7.78 12.10 -3.68
N ALA A 23 8.78 11.56 -2.97
CA ALA A 23 9.79 10.63 -3.48
C ALA A 23 9.39 9.15 -3.36
N GLY A 24 8.08 8.86 -3.26
CA GLY A 24 7.53 7.51 -3.31
C GLY A 24 7.50 6.93 -4.72
N LEU A 25 6.93 5.73 -4.89
CA LEU A 25 6.93 5.04 -6.20
C LEU A 25 6.33 5.89 -7.33
N TYR A 26 5.21 6.58 -7.07
CA TYR A 26 4.58 7.43 -8.10
C TYR A 26 5.52 8.53 -8.57
N GLY A 27 6.04 9.31 -7.61
CA GLY A 27 6.94 10.43 -7.92
C GLY A 27 8.25 9.98 -8.56
N ALA A 28 8.83 8.87 -8.08
CA ALA A 28 10.06 8.31 -8.66
C ALA A 28 9.87 7.85 -10.11
N VAL A 29 8.75 7.20 -10.42
CA VAL A 29 8.41 6.78 -11.79
C VAL A 29 8.23 7.99 -12.69
N PHE A 30 7.46 9.00 -12.26
CA PHE A 30 7.26 10.22 -13.05
C PHE A 30 8.59 10.95 -13.29
N ALA A 31 9.37 11.17 -12.24
CA ALA A 31 10.67 11.86 -12.33
C ALA A 31 11.63 11.14 -13.28
N GLN A 32 11.69 9.81 -13.21
CA GLN A 32 12.53 8.98 -14.09
C GLN A 32 12.12 9.10 -15.55
N GLN A 33 10.82 9.04 -15.85
CA GLN A 33 10.30 9.18 -17.22
C GLN A 33 10.52 10.59 -17.76
N ALA A 34 10.25 11.62 -16.96
CA ALA A 34 10.48 13.01 -17.34
C ALA A 34 11.97 13.27 -17.66
N LYS A 35 12.90 12.75 -16.85
CA LYS A 35 14.33 12.81 -17.15
C LYS A 35 14.68 12.13 -18.48
N GLN A 36 14.10 10.95 -18.76
CA GLN A 36 14.31 10.26 -20.04
C GLN A 36 13.83 11.07 -21.24
N CYS A 37 12.78 11.88 -21.05
CA CYS A 37 12.30 12.84 -22.06
C CYS A 37 13.11 14.15 -22.10
N GLY A 38 14.27 14.21 -21.42
CA GLY A 38 15.16 15.38 -21.42
C GLY A 38 14.68 16.54 -20.54
N LYS A 39 13.70 16.31 -19.67
CA LYS A 39 13.17 17.31 -18.75
C LYS A 39 14.05 17.48 -17.52
N LYS A 40 14.15 18.70 -17.03
CA LYS A 40 14.82 19.02 -15.78
C LYS A 40 13.86 18.91 -14.62
N VAL A 41 14.14 17.98 -13.70
CA VAL A 41 13.24 17.60 -12.61
C VAL A 41 13.90 17.84 -11.26
N LEU A 42 13.15 18.41 -10.33
CA LEU A 42 13.45 18.41 -8.89
C LEU A 42 12.42 17.53 -8.18
N VAL A 43 12.88 16.64 -7.31
CA VAL A 43 12.03 15.85 -6.41
C VAL A 43 12.21 16.38 -4.99
N ILE A 44 11.12 16.61 -4.28
CA ILE A 44 11.15 16.97 -2.85
C ILE A 44 10.29 15.99 -2.05
N ASP A 45 10.70 15.70 -0.82
CA ASP A 45 9.90 14.90 0.12
C ASP A 45 10.02 15.44 1.53
N ARG A 46 8.91 15.47 2.26
CA ARG A 46 8.90 15.89 3.67
C ARG A 46 9.59 14.91 4.62
N ARG A 47 9.77 13.65 4.21
CA ARG A 47 10.47 12.62 4.96
C ARG A 47 11.99 12.73 4.78
N PRO A 48 12.78 12.22 5.75
CA PRO A 48 14.24 12.17 5.64
C PRO A 48 14.76 11.04 4.71
N HIS A 49 13.89 10.40 3.94
CA HIS A 49 14.24 9.30 3.05
C HIS A 49 13.33 9.29 1.81
N ILE A 50 13.83 8.70 0.73
CA ILE A 50 13.09 8.39 -0.48
C ILE A 50 12.22 7.12 -0.30
N ALA A 51 11.62 6.66 -1.38
CA ALA A 51 10.82 5.45 -1.51
C ALA A 51 9.44 5.48 -0.79
N GLY A 52 9.10 6.56 -0.09
CA GLY A 52 7.76 6.67 0.53
C GLY A 52 7.44 5.47 1.42
N ASN A 53 6.26 4.87 1.26
CA ASN A 53 5.84 3.73 2.08
C ASN A 53 6.56 2.41 1.74
N VAL A 54 7.25 2.30 0.61
CA VAL A 54 8.06 1.11 0.30
C VAL A 54 9.49 1.19 0.81
N TYR A 55 9.80 2.22 1.60
CA TYR A 55 11.14 2.40 2.19
C TYR A 55 11.58 1.16 2.98
N THR A 56 12.79 0.69 2.65
CA THR A 56 13.50 -0.36 3.37
C THR A 56 14.77 0.21 3.99
N GLU A 57 15.01 -0.10 5.26
CA GLU A 57 16.25 0.25 5.96
C GLU A 57 17.04 -1.01 6.29
N SER A 58 18.37 -0.95 6.28
CA SER A 58 19.21 -2.08 6.65
C SER A 58 19.43 -2.10 8.15
N ILE A 59 18.98 -3.18 8.82
CA ILE A 59 19.22 -3.45 10.24
C ILE A 59 19.81 -4.87 10.34
N GLU A 60 21.00 -5.04 10.92
CA GLU A 60 21.70 -6.34 11.02
C GLU A 60 21.83 -7.05 9.65
N ASP A 61 22.13 -6.29 8.60
CA ASP A 61 22.19 -6.75 7.20
C ASP A 61 20.87 -7.37 6.66
N ILE A 62 19.74 -6.97 7.24
CA ILE A 62 18.39 -7.36 6.82
C ILE A 62 17.68 -6.12 6.30
N ASN A 63 17.09 -6.20 5.12
CA ASN A 63 16.23 -5.15 4.58
C ASN A 63 14.87 -5.15 5.31
N VAL A 64 14.70 -4.19 6.21
CA VAL A 64 13.49 -4.04 7.03
C VAL A 64 12.49 -3.14 6.31
N HIS A 65 11.31 -3.65 6.01
CA HIS A 65 10.20 -2.89 5.43
C HIS A 65 9.58 -2.01 6.51
N LYS A 66 9.95 -0.72 6.52
CA LYS A 66 9.63 0.22 7.61
C LYS A 66 8.14 0.44 7.82
N TYR A 67 7.38 0.47 6.73
CA TYR A 67 5.96 0.81 6.70
C TYR A 67 5.08 -0.41 6.38
N GLY A 68 5.51 -1.60 6.77
CA GLY A 68 4.78 -2.84 6.60
C GLY A 68 5.26 -3.72 5.45
N ALA A 69 4.75 -4.93 5.38
CA ALA A 69 5.13 -5.91 4.38
C ALA A 69 4.71 -5.42 2.97
N HIS A 70 5.70 -5.17 2.13
CA HIS A 70 5.52 -4.85 0.73
C HIS A 70 6.03 -6.00 -0.13
N ILE A 71 5.14 -6.68 -0.84
CA ILE A 71 5.46 -7.77 -1.76
C ILE A 71 4.99 -7.33 -3.15
N PHE A 72 5.91 -7.19 -4.09
CA PHE A 72 5.56 -6.80 -5.44
C PHE A 72 4.87 -7.95 -6.16
N HIS A 73 3.73 -7.66 -6.77
CA HIS A 73 3.00 -8.60 -7.61
C HIS A 73 2.22 -7.87 -8.69
N THR A 74 2.10 -8.45 -9.87
CA THR A 74 1.36 -7.85 -10.98
C THR A 74 0.98 -8.88 -12.05
N ASN A 75 -0.09 -8.59 -12.78
CA ASN A 75 -0.41 -9.22 -14.07
C ASN A 75 -0.05 -8.30 -15.26
N ASN A 76 0.34 -7.06 -14.98
CA ASN A 76 0.71 -6.10 -16.01
C ASN A 76 2.16 -6.30 -16.44
N LYS A 77 2.35 -6.83 -17.65
CA LYS A 77 3.68 -7.09 -18.20
C LYS A 77 4.50 -5.81 -18.38
N GLU A 78 3.90 -4.70 -18.80
CA GLU A 78 4.58 -3.42 -18.96
C GLU A 78 5.17 -2.94 -17.63
N VAL A 79 4.40 -3.02 -16.56
CA VAL A 79 4.85 -2.66 -15.21
C VAL A 79 5.96 -3.60 -14.73
N TRP A 80 5.83 -4.91 -14.97
CA TRP A 80 6.88 -5.88 -14.61
C TRP A 80 8.19 -5.60 -15.33
N GLU A 81 8.14 -5.40 -16.66
CA GLU A 81 9.31 -5.06 -17.46
C GLU A 81 9.91 -3.71 -17.05
N TYR A 82 9.08 -2.74 -16.67
CA TYR A 82 9.53 -1.45 -16.19
C TYR A 82 10.35 -1.57 -14.89
N VAL A 83 9.83 -2.23 -13.85
CA VAL A 83 10.53 -2.33 -12.57
C VAL A 83 11.80 -3.17 -12.64
N ASN A 84 11.84 -4.18 -13.51
CA ASN A 84 13.04 -5.01 -13.75
C ASN A 84 14.19 -4.25 -14.44
N ARG A 85 13.99 -3.02 -14.87
CA ARG A 85 15.07 -2.12 -15.31
C ARG A 85 15.89 -1.57 -14.14
N PHE A 86 15.33 -1.59 -12.93
CA PHE A 86 15.90 -0.96 -11.74
C PHE A 86 16.25 -1.95 -10.63
N ALA A 87 15.76 -3.16 -10.68
CA ALA A 87 16.11 -4.22 -9.74
C ALA A 87 15.84 -5.60 -10.35
N ASP A 88 16.65 -6.56 -9.98
CA ASP A 88 16.31 -7.98 -10.13
C ASP A 88 15.36 -8.38 -9.01
N PHE A 89 14.35 -9.20 -9.33
CA PHE A 89 13.42 -9.71 -8.33
C PHE A 89 13.74 -11.15 -7.97
N ASN A 90 13.67 -11.46 -6.69
CA ASN A 90 13.86 -12.82 -6.23
C ASN A 90 12.59 -13.68 -6.44
N ARG A 91 12.68 -14.96 -6.06
CA ARG A 91 11.56 -15.94 -6.20
C ARG A 91 10.57 -15.92 -5.03
N PHE A 92 10.51 -14.86 -4.23
CA PHE A 92 9.62 -14.84 -3.07
C PHE A 92 8.16 -15.01 -3.50
N THR A 93 7.51 -16.00 -2.88
CA THR A 93 6.09 -16.27 -3.05
C THR A 93 5.39 -15.98 -1.73
N ASN A 94 4.42 -15.08 -1.75
CA ASN A 94 3.69 -14.72 -0.53
C ASN A 94 2.79 -15.86 -0.07
N SER A 95 3.17 -16.51 1.01
CA SER A 95 2.45 -17.63 1.63
C SER A 95 2.25 -17.37 3.12
N PRO A 96 1.38 -16.41 3.49
CA PRO A 96 1.17 -16.07 4.88
C PRO A 96 0.50 -17.19 5.64
N VAL A 97 0.73 -17.22 6.94
CA VAL A 97 0.15 -18.18 7.88
C VAL A 97 -0.77 -17.42 8.85
N ALA A 98 -1.93 -17.99 9.16
CA ALA A 98 -2.79 -17.53 10.24
C ALA A 98 -2.48 -18.30 11.51
N ASN A 99 -2.31 -17.59 12.62
CA ASN A 99 -2.24 -18.14 13.98
C ASN A 99 -3.53 -17.78 14.71
N TYR A 100 -4.33 -18.78 15.02
CA TYR A 100 -5.50 -18.66 15.87
C TYR A 100 -5.25 -19.38 17.19
N LYS A 101 -4.86 -18.65 18.24
CA LYS A 101 -4.61 -19.21 19.58
C LYS A 101 -3.65 -20.42 19.58
N GLY A 102 -2.61 -20.38 18.75
CA GLY A 102 -1.64 -21.46 18.60
C GLY A 102 -1.99 -22.49 17.52
N GLU A 103 -3.19 -22.48 16.96
CA GLU A 103 -3.52 -23.28 15.78
C GLU A 103 -3.07 -22.55 14.51
N LEU A 104 -2.26 -23.21 13.69
CA LEU A 104 -1.73 -22.63 12.44
C LEU A 104 -2.56 -23.09 11.24
N TYR A 105 -2.88 -22.13 10.37
CA TYR A 105 -3.63 -22.34 9.13
C TYR A 105 -2.93 -21.65 7.96
N SER A 106 -2.96 -22.27 6.79
CA SER A 106 -2.50 -21.64 5.56
C SER A 106 -3.46 -20.53 5.10
N LEU A 107 -2.92 -19.47 4.51
CA LEU A 107 -3.65 -18.45 3.78
C LEU A 107 -3.15 -18.39 2.33
N PRO A 108 -4.03 -18.13 1.34
CA PRO A 108 -5.48 -17.92 1.44
C PRO A 108 -6.20 -19.17 1.92
N PHE A 109 -7.54 -19.10 2.15
CA PHE A 109 -8.34 -20.27 2.54
C PHE A 109 -8.31 -21.30 1.41
N ASN A 110 -7.55 -22.37 1.59
CA ASN A 110 -7.26 -23.39 0.60
C ASN A 110 -7.39 -24.81 1.18
N MET A 111 -7.06 -25.83 0.40
CA MET A 111 -7.20 -27.22 0.85
C MET A 111 -6.36 -27.56 2.09
N TYR A 112 -5.19 -26.90 2.30
CA TYR A 112 -4.44 -27.07 3.56
C TYR A 112 -5.20 -26.47 4.75
N THR A 113 -5.86 -25.34 4.57
CA THR A 113 -6.73 -24.71 5.60
C THR A 113 -7.89 -25.65 5.96
N PHE A 114 -8.57 -26.18 4.96
CA PHE A 114 -9.74 -27.04 5.15
C PHE A 114 -9.38 -28.41 5.73
N ASN A 115 -8.27 -29.00 5.27
CA ASN A 115 -7.75 -30.24 5.85
C ASN A 115 -7.40 -30.04 7.34
N LYS A 116 -6.69 -28.96 7.68
CA LYS A 116 -6.35 -28.64 9.07
C LYS A 116 -7.58 -28.40 9.93
N MET A 117 -8.61 -27.76 9.39
CA MET A 117 -9.82 -27.36 10.14
C MET A 117 -10.81 -28.52 10.32
N TRP A 118 -10.99 -29.34 9.27
CA TRP A 118 -12.07 -30.34 9.19
C TRP A 118 -11.61 -31.76 8.89
N GLY A 119 -10.33 -31.99 8.58
CA GLY A 119 -9.79 -33.30 8.19
C GLY A 119 -10.21 -33.75 6.80
N VAL A 120 -10.82 -32.88 5.99
CA VAL A 120 -11.22 -33.19 4.60
C VAL A 120 -10.00 -33.32 3.70
N VAL A 121 -10.07 -34.19 2.68
CA VAL A 121 -8.95 -34.47 1.78
C VAL A 121 -9.26 -34.14 0.31
N THR A 122 -10.54 -34.00 -0.04
CA THR A 122 -10.96 -33.69 -1.40
C THR A 122 -11.62 -32.31 -1.51
N PRO A 123 -11.54 -31.64 -2.68
CA PRO A 123 -12.27 -30.41 -2.96
C PRO A 123 -13.79 -30.54 -2.74
N GLU A 124 -14.37 -31.68 -3.09
CA GLU A 124 -15.80 -31.94 -2.93
C GLU A 124 -16.21 -31.96 -1.45
N GLU A 125 -15.45 -32.67 -0.59
CA GLU A 125 -15.68 -32.69 0.85
C GLU A 125 -15.56 -31.28 1.46
N ALA A 126 -14.56 -30.50 1.06
CA ALA A 126 -14.38 -29.14 1.55
C ALA A 126 -15.54 -28.21 1.12
N ALA A 127 -15.96 -28.29 -0.15
CA ALA A 127 -17.10 -27.54 -0.66
C ALA A 127 -18.40 -27.92 0.04
N ALA A 128 -18.64 -29.23 0.27
CA ALA A 128 -19.81 -29.72 1.00
C ALA A 128 -19.84 -29.21 2.45
N LYS A 129 -18.67 -29.14 3.11
CA LYS A 129 -18.55 -28.63 4.47
C LYS A 129 -18.87 -27.15 4.60
N ILE A 130 -18.38 -26.35 3.66
CA ILE A 130 -18.72 -24.91 3.59
C ILE A 130 -20.22 -24.75 3.34
N GLU A 131 -20.79 -25.47 2.38
CA GLU A 131 -22.20 -25.37 2.02
C GLU A 131 -23.12 -25.85 3.16
N GLU A 132 -22.76 -26.90 3.90
CA GLU A 132 -23.47 -27.34 5.10
C GLU A 132 -23.60 -26.19 6.11
N GLN A 133 -22.48 -25.49 6.38
CA GLN A 133 -22.47 -24.40 7.36
C GLN A 133 -23.25 -23.17 6.88
N ARG A 134 -23.16 -22.85 5.59
CA ARG A 134 -23.92 -21.77 4.96
C ARG A 134 -25.43 -22.02 5.08
N LYS A 135 -25.88 -23.23 4.73
CA LYS A 135 -27.29 -23.65 4.87
C LYS A 135 -27.77 -23.62 6.32
N LYS A 136 -26.93 -24.10 7.25
CA LYS A 136 -27.24 -24.07 8.69
C LYS A 136 -27.35 -22.64 9.23
N ALA A 137 -26.60 -21.69 8.69
CA ALA A 137 -26.69 -20.29 9.07
C ALA A 137 -28.00 -19.64 8.55
N GLY A 138 -28.53 -20.08 7.39
CA GLY A 138 -29.79 -19.61 6.85
C GLY A 138 -29.84 -18.13 6.46
N ILE A 139 -28.69 -17.53 6.17
CA ILE A 139 -28.55 -16.10 5.88
C ILE A 139 -28.77 -15.88 4.38
N ASN A 140 -29.90 -15.26 4.01
CA ASN A 140 -30.23 -14.92 2.62
C ASN A 140 -29.86 -13.48 2.27
N GLU A 141 -30.07 -12.53 3.20
CA GLU A 141 -29.76 -11.11 3.03
C GLU A 141 -28.93 -10.64 4.21
N PRO A 142 -27.57 -10.68 4.10
CA PRO A 142 -26.68 -10.27 5.17
C PRO A 142 -26.87 -8.79 5.54
N GLN A 143 -27.08 -8.50 6.83
CA GLN A 143 -27.30 -7.15 7.34
C GLN A 143 -26.02 -6.49 7.83
N ASN A 144 -25.00 -7.29 8.13
CA ASN A 144 -23.72 -6.84 8.68
C ASN A 144 -22.58 -7.73 8.18
N LEU A 145 -21.35 -7.36 8.55
CA LEU A 145 -20.14 -8.06 8.11
C LEU A 145 -20.07 -9.50 8.62
N GLU A 146 -20.51 -9.79 9.85
CA GLU A 146 -20.55 -11.17 10.39
C GLU A 146 -21.42 -12.07 9.51
N GLU A 147 -22.64 -11.63 9.23
CA GLU A 147 -23.58 -12.39 8.41
C GLU A 147 -23.06 -12.55 6.98
N GLN A 148 -22.48 -11.50 6.41
CA GLN A 148 -21.88 -11.54 5.08
C GLN A 148 -20.74 -12.57 5.03
N ALA A 149 -19.82 -12.55 5.97
CA ALA A 149 -18.69 -13.48 6.00
C ALA A 149 -19.17 -14.93 6.17
N ILE A 150 -20.09 -15.19 7.11
CA ILE A 150 -20.65 -16.54 7.33
C ILE A 150 -21.38 -17.05 6.08
N SER A 151 -22.10 -16.19 5.37
CA SER A 151 -22.77 -16.54 4.12
C SER A 151 -21.80 -16.90 3.00
N LEU A 152 -20.56 -16.41 3.05
CA LEU A 152 -19.52 -16.68 2.05
C LEU A 152 -18.72 -17.95 2.36
N VAL A 153 -18.25 -18.10 3.60
CA VAL A 153 -17.23 -19.13 3.96
C VAL A 153 -17.66 -20.08 5.07
N GLY A 154 -18.83 -19.88 5.67
CA GLY A 154 -19.28 -20.66 6.82
C GLY A 154 -18.76 -20.14 8.15
N ARG A 155 -19.32 -20.68 9.24
CA ARG A 155 -19.05 -20.19 10.61
C ARG A 155 -17.65 -20.48 11.09
N ASP A 156 -17.12 -21.67 10.83
CA ASP A 156 -15.82 -22.09 11.39
C ASP A 156 -14.68 -21.23 10.85
N ILE A 157 -14.67 -20.95 9.52
CA ILE A 157 -13.69 -20.06 8.90
C ILE A 157 -13.86 -18.63 9.43
N PHE A 158 -15.10 -18.16 9.53
CA PHE A 158 -15.38 -16.83 10.06
C PHE A 158 -14.84 -16.68 11.49
N GLU A 159 -15.22 -17.55 12.41
CA GLU A 159 -14.84 -17.45 13.84
C GLU A 159 -13.33 -17.54 14.06
N LYS A 160 -12.64 -18.44 13.34
CA LYS A 160 -11.20 -18.65 13.54
C LYS A 160 -10.31 -17.71 12.74
N LEU A 161 -10.69 -17.37 11.51
CA LEU A 161 -9.74 -16.74 10.58
C LEU A 161 -10.14 -15.33 10.12
N VAL A 162 -11.38 -14.91 10.34
CA VAL A 162 -11.89 -13.61 9.88
C VAL A 162 -12.23 -12.68 11.04
N LYS A 163 -13.02 -13.15 11.98
CA LYS A 163 -13.65 -12.32 13.02
C LYS A 163 -12.66 -11.48 13.81
N GLY A 164 -11.81 -12.11 14.61
CA GLY A 164 -10.90 -11.38 15.50
C GLY A 164 -9.89 -10.50 14.77
N TYR A 165 -9.43 -10.93 13.58
CA TYR A 165 -8.58 -10.12 12.73
C TYR A 165 -9.29 -8.84 12.25
N THR A 166 -10.52 -8.98 11.76
CA THR A 166 -11.34 -7.86 11.29
C THR A 166 -11.71 -6.92 12.42
N GLU A 167 -12.10 -7.46 13.59
CA GLU A 167 -12.45 -6.67 14.77
C GLU A 167 -11.25 -5.84 15.28
N LYS A 168 -10.03 -6.38 15.24
CA LYS A 168 -8.81 -5.61 15.52
C LYS A 168 -8.54 -4.52 14.48
N GLN A 169 -8.74 -4.83 13.19
CA GLN A 169 -8.54 -3.84 12.14
C GLN A 169 -9.51 -2.66 12.24
N TRP A 170 -10.75 -2.91 12.64
CA TRP A 170 -11.80 -1.89 12.65
C TRP A 170 -12.10 -1.32 14.03
N GLY A 171 -11.57 -1.92 15.10
CA GLY A 171 -11.86 -1.51 16.48
C GLY A 171 -13.31 -1.68 16.89
N ARG A 172 -14.09 -2.49 16.14
CA ARG A 172 -15.53 -2.72 16.33
C ARG A 172 -15.86 -4.20 16.15
N ASP A 173 -16.95 -4.65 16.75
CA ASP A 173 -17.47 -5.99 16.54
C ASP A 173 -17.98 -6.13 15.08
N CYS A 174 -17.79 -7.32 14.50
CA CYS A 174 -18.22 -7.59 13.12
C CYS A 174 -19.73 -7.37 12.88
N LYS A 175 -20.54 -7.50 13.92
CA LYS A 175 -21.99 -7.22 13.87
C LYS A 175 -22.32 -5.74 13.68
N ASP A 176 -21.41 -4.85 14.08
CA ASP A 176 -21.58 -3.39 13.99
C ASP A 176 -20.94 -2.82 12.71
N LEU A 177 -20.35 -3.68 11.89
CA LEU A 177 -19.71 -3.30 10.63
C LEU A 177 -20.64 -3.60 9.45
N PRO A 178 -20.68 -2.70 8.42
CA PRO A 178 -21.48 -2.92 7.24
C PRO A 178 -21.05 -4.15 6.42
N ALA A 179 -22.02 -4.88 5.85
CA ALA A 179 -21.78 -6.07 5.04
C ALA A 179 -20.85 -5.81 3.84
N PHE A 180 -20.93 -4.61 3.23
CA PHE A 180 -20.15 -4.28 2.03
C PHE A 180 -18.64 -4.23 2.24
N ILE A 181 -18.15 -4.16 3.48
CA ILE A 181 -16.71 -4.21 3.80
C ILE A 181 -16.09 -5.52 3.31
N ILE A 182 -16.81 -6.62 3.39
CA ILE A 182 -16.40 -7.91 2.82
C ILE A 182 -17.29 -8.26 1.65
N LYS A 183 -16.87 -7.87 0.44
CA LYS A 183 -17.58 -8.25 -0.79
C LYS A 183 -17.36 -9.70 -1.19
N ARG A 184 -16.19 -10.24 -0.89
CA ARG A 184 -15.79 -11.63 -1.17
C ARG A 184 -14.70 -12.07 -0.20
N LEU A 185 -14.71 -13.35 0.12
CA LEU A 185 -13.60 -14.03 0.79
C LEU A 185 -13.12 -15.13 -0.16
N PRO A 186 -11.91 -15.05 -0.70
CA PRO A 186 -11.45 -16.01 -1.69
C PRO A 186 -11.26 -17.39 -1.05
N VAL A 187 -11.98 -18.37 -1.58
CA VAL A 187 -11.85 -19.79 -1.24
C VAL A 187 -11.24 -20.51 -2.44
N ARG A 188 -10.22 -21.32 -2.20
CA ARG A 188 -9.53 -22.10 -3.24
C ARG A 188 -9.58 -23.58 -2.93
N PHE A 189 -10.18 -24.35 -3.82
CA PHE A 189 -10.21 -25.81 -3.71
C PHE A 189 -8.96 -26.46 -4.33
N THR A 190 -7.80 -25.89 -4.04
CA THR A 190 -6.48 -26.35 -4.48
C THR A 190 -5.50 -26.32 -3.31
N PHE A 191 -4.39 -27.06 -3.41
CA PHE A 191 -3.28 -27.03 -2.45
C PHE A 191 -2.24 -25.97 -2.83
N ASP A 192 -2.71 -24.76 -3.15
CA ASP A 192 -1.86 -23.62 -3.52
C ASP A 192 -1.83 -22.59 -2.40
N ASN A 193 -0.66 -22.38 -1.80
CA ASN A 193 -0.40 -21.41 -0.74
C ASN A 193 -0.01 -20.02 -1.26
N ASN A 194 0.15 -19.84 -2.57
CA ASN A 194 0.43 -18.52 -3.11
C ASN A 194 -0.77 -17.60 -2.87
N TYR A 195 -0.57 -16.56 -2.06
CA TYR A 195 -1.64 -15.63 -1.69
C TYR A 195 -2.16 -14.84 -2.90
N PHE A 196 -1.27 -14.47 -3.81
CA PHE A 196 -1.62 -13.73 -5.01
C PHE A 196 -1.96 -14.64 -6.20
N ASN A 197 -2.81 -14.15 -7.10
CA ASN A 197 -3.09 -14.78 -8.39
C ASN A 197 -2.31 -14.09 -9.53
N ALA A 198 -1.29 -13.32 -9.19
CA ALA A 198 -0.48 -12.58 -10.15
C ALA A 198 0.51 -13.50 -10.87
N LEU A 199 0.73 -13.21 -12.15
CA LEU A 199 1.73 -13.92 -12.97
C LEU A 199 3.16 -13.66 -12.52
N TYR A 200 3.40 -12.45 -12.03
CA TYR A 200 4.71 -11.98 -11.58
C TYR A 200 4.62 -11.58 -10.13
N GLN A 201 5.58 -12.01 -9.32
CA GLN A 201 5.75 -11.56 -7.95
C GLN A 201 7.18 -11.78 -7.48
N GLY A 202 7.60 -11.05 -6.46
CA GLY A 202 8.91 -11.16 -5.85
C GLY A 202 9.23 -9.96 -4.96
N ILE A 203 10.43 -9.99 -4.40
CA ILE A 203 11.02 -8.87 -3.67
C ILE A 203 12.24 -8.39 -4.45
N PRO A 204 12.43 -7.08 -4.64
CA PRO A 204 13.63 -6.56 -5.29
C PRO A 204 14.86 -6.89 -4.44
N ILE A 205 15.85 -7.51 -5.06
CA ILE A 205 17.11 -7.88 -4.40
C ILE A 205 17.83 -6.58 -3.98
N GLY A 206 18.18 -6.49 -2.71
CA GLY A 206 18.76 -5.30 -2.09
C GLY A 206 17.72 -4.28 -1.58
N GLY A 207 16.43 -4.62 -1.61
CA GLY A 207 15.35 -3.82 -1.05
C GLY A 207 14.75 -2.77 -2.00
N TYR A 208 13.60 -2.26 -1.62
CA TYR A 208 12.88 -1.26 -2.43
C TYR A 208 13.57 0.09 -2.47
N THR A 209 14.25 0.49 -1.40
CA THR A 209 14.98 1.77 -1.38
C THR A 209 16.03 1.81 -2.47
N ALA A 210 16.83 0.77 -2.61
CA ALA A 210 17.85 0.67 -3.67
C ALA A 210 17.23 0.68 -5.09
N MET A 211 16.07 0.09 -5.27
CA MET A 211 15.32 0.16 -6.53
C MET A 211 14.92 1.60 -6.86
N VAL A 212 14.37 2.33 -5.88
CA VAL A 212 13.95 3.73 -6.06
C VAL A 212 15.15 4.66 -6.23
N GLU A 213 16.27 4.41 -5.55
CA GLU A 213 17.53 5.14 -5.77
C GLU A 213 17.97 5.07 -7.23
N ARG A 214 17.92 3.89 -7.85
CA ARG A 214 18.25 3.72 -9.27
C ARG A 214 17.24 4.43 -10.20
N MET A 215 15.95 4.49 -9.83
CA MET A 215 14.98 5.29 -10.58
C MET A 215 15.32 6.78 -10.52
N LEU A 216 15.77 7.27 -9.38
CA LEU A 216 16.10 8.68 -9.14
C LEU A 216 17.56 9.04 -9.49
N GLU A 217 18.35 8.11 -10.03
CA GLU A 217 19.74 8.34 -10.36
C GLU A 217 19.92 9.56 -11.29
N GLY A 218 20.75 10.52 -10.86
CA GLY A 218 21.02 11.77 -11.58
C GLY A 218 19.85 12.74 -11.67
N ILE A 219 18.87 12.62 -10.78
CA ILE A 219 17.79 13.58 -10.53
C ILE A 219 18.08 14.26 -9.19
N GLU A 220 17.89 15.58 -9.12
CA GLU A 220 18.04 16.31 -7.86
C GLU A 220 16.90 15.95 -6.91
N VAL A 221 17.26 15.54 -5.69
CA VAL A 221 16.30 15.18 -4.63
C VAL A 221 16.61 16.00 -3.39
N ARG A 222 15.59 16.63 -2.79
CA ARG A 222 15.68 17.32 -1.50
C ARG A 222 14.72 16.68 -0.52
N LEU A 223 15.27 16.10 0.52
CA LEU A 223 14.53 15.49 1.63
C LEU A 223 14.31 16.51 2.76
N ASP A 224 13.57 16.12 3.80
CA ASP A 224 13.18 17.02 4.90
C ASP A 224 12.62 18.36 4.41
N THR A 225 11.84 18.30 3.32
CA THR A 225 11.34 19.47 2.62
C THR A 225 9.83 19.36 2.42
N ASP A 226 9.07 20.18 3.16
CA ASP A 226 7.62 20.24 3.03
C ASP A 226 7.23 21.30 1.99
N TYR A 227 6.55 20.84 0.94
CA TYR A 227 6.03 21.70 -0.12
C TYR A 227 5.02 22.74 0.39
N LEU A 228 4.17 22.34 1.35
CA LEU A 228 3.08 23.19 1.81
C LEU A 228 3.54 24.35 2.68
N GLU A 229 4.74 24.26 3.30
CA GLU A 229 5.32 25.35 4.10
C GLU A 229 5.72 26.59 3.25
N ASN A 230 6.19 26.37 1.99
CA ASN A 230 6.69 27.42 1.11
C ASN A 230 6.17 27.25 -0.34
N ARG A 231 4.89 26.96 -0.48
CA ARG A 231 4.26 26.59 -1.74
C ARG A 231 4.48 27.58 -2.88
N GLU A 232 4.42 28.88 -2.61
CA GLU A 232 4.63 29.93 -3.61
C GLU A 232 6.06 29.92 -4.17
N GLU A 233 7.04 29.71 -3.30
CA GLU A 233 8.45 29.63 -3.69
C GLU A 233 8.69 28.41 -4.59
N TRP A 234 8.16 27.24 -4.19
CA TRP A 234 8.28 26.03 -4.98
C TRP A 234 7.60 26.14 -6.35
N ASN A 235 6.41 26.74 -6.41
CA ASN A 235 5.69 26.98 -7.66
C ASN A 235 6.42 27.96 -8.60
N ALA A 236 7.18 28.89 -8.05
CA ALA A 236 7.99 29.80 -8.85
C ALA A 236 9.19 29.10 -9.50
N MET A 237 9.65 27.97 -8.97
CA MET A 237 10.84 27.26 -9.46
C MET A 237 10.57 26.30 -10.63
N ALA A 238 9.34 25.84 -10.85
CA ALA A 238 9.02 24.83 -11.86
C ALA A 238 7.83 25.24 -12.73
N ASP A 239 7.80 24.74 -13.98
CA ASP A 239 6.68 24.99 -14.89
C ASP A 239 5.43 24.26 -14.43
N LYS A 240 5.59 23.00 -14.01
CA LYS A 240 4.53 22.16 -13.47
C LYS A 240 4.95 21.48 -12.17
N VAL A 241 3.97 21.19 -11.34
CA VAL A 241 4.11 20.45 -10.08
C VAL A 241 3.31 19.15 -10.16
N ILE A 242 3.97 18.03 -9.89
CA ILE A 242 3.31 16.74 -9.70
C ILE A 242 3.19 16.51 -8.19
N TYR A 243 1.97 16.64 -7.66
CA TYR A 243 1.72 16.55 -6.23
C TYR A 243 1.16 15.17 -5.86
N THR A 244 1.89 14.43 -5.02
CA THR A 244 1.50 13.08 -4.57
C THR A 244 1.08 13.00 -3.10
N GLY A 245 1.02 14.13 -2.42
CA GLY A 245 0.52 14.26 -1.05
C GLY A 245 -1.01 14.18 -0.98
N ALA A 246 -1.56 14.31 0.23
CA ALA A 246 -3.00 14.26 0.44
C ALA A 246 -3.71 15.47 -0.20
N ILE A 247 -4.73 15.21 -1.00
CA ILE A 247 -5.44 16.26 -1.74
C ILE A 247 -6.17 17.24 -0.80
N ASP A 248 -6.74 16.77 0.28
CA ASP A 248 -7.41 17.59 1.29
C ASP A 248 -6.43 18.49 2.06
N GLU A 249 -5.24 17.98 2.38
CA GLU A 249 -4.14 18.76 2.98
C GLU A 249 -3.67 19.88 2.04
N TYR A 250 -3.54 19.60 0.74
CA TYR A 250 -3.21 20.61 -0.26
C TYR A 250 -4.18 21.79 -0.26
N PHE A 251 -5.46 21.53 -0.08
CA PHE A 251 -6.50 22.56 0.00
C PHE A 251 -6.78 23.06 1.44
N GLY A 252 -5.87 22.79 2.40
CA GLY A 252 -5.99 23.26 3.78
C GLY A 252 -7.24 22.73 4.49
N TYR A 253 -7.71 21.54 4.12
CA TYR A 253 -8.90 20.89 4.69
C TYR A 253 -10.19 21.71 4.62
N GLN A 254 -10.31 22.63 3.65
CA GLN A 254 -11.44 23.56 3.56
C GLN A 254 -12.83 22.90 3.39
N LEU A 255 -12.88 21.66 2.94
CA LEU A 255 -14.11 20.85 2.83
C LEU A 255 -14.22 19.79 3.94
N GLY A 256 -13.24 19.75 4.86
CA GLY A 256 -13.07 18.73 5.88
C GLY A 256 -11.95 17.76 5.55
N ALA A 257 -11.50 17.00 6.55
CA ALA A 257 -10.49 15.97 6.35
C ALA A 257 -11.09 14.67 5.78
N LEU A 258 -10.42 14.10 4.77
CA LEU A 258 -10.69 12.76 4.29
C LEU A 258 -10.21 11.75 5.33
N GLU A 259 -10.93 10.65 5.48
CA GLU A 259 -10.62 9.65 6.49
C GLU A 259 -9.69 8.57 5.92
N TYR A 260 -8.74 8.13 6.75
CA TYR A 260 -7.79 7.08 6.43
C TYR A 260 -7.80 6.00 7.51
N ARG A 261 -7.21 4.87 7.19
CA ARG A 261 -6.77 3.87 8.17
C ARG A 261 -5.28 4.01 8.36
N SER A 262 -4.82 3.81 9.58
CA SER A 262 -3.41 3.84 9.91
C SER A 262 -2.96 2.52 10.52
N VAL A 263 -1.66 2.28 10.47
CA VAL A 263 -1.00 1.15 11.14
C VAL A 263 0.24 1.64 11.88
N ARG A 264 0.54 0.99 12.98
CA ARG A 264 1.71 1.26 13.81
C ARG A 264 2.56 -0.01 13.87
N PHE A 265 3.86 0.16 13.84
CA PHE A 265 4.82 -0.94 13.89
C PHE A 265 5.72 -0.83 15.13
N GLU A 266 5.97 -1.96 15.78
CA GLU A 266 7.00 -2.11 16.81
C GLU A 266 8.06 -3.07 16.27
N THR A 267 9.24 -2.54 15.96
CA THR A 267 10.35 -3.29 15.38
C THR A 267 11.34 -3.69 16.45
N GLU A 268 11.78 -4.96 16.44
CA GLU A 268 12.67 -5.56 17.42
C GLU A 268 13.72 -6.43 16.72
N VAL A 269 14.98 -6.28 17.16
CA VAL A 269 16.07 -7.18 16.78
C VAL A 269 16.15 -8.32 17.78
N LEU A 270 16.12 -9.56 17.30
CA LEU A 270 16.19 -10.75 18.12
C LEU A 270 17.53 -11.48 17.90
N ASP A 271 18.17 -11.88 19.01
CA ASP A 271 19.42 -12.65 18.99
C ASP A 271 19.12 -14.15 18.74
N MET A 272 18.53 -14.42 17.62
CA MET A 272 18.22 -15.77 17.11
C MET A 272 18.11 -15.75 15.58
N PRO A 273 18.44 -16.86 14.89
CA PRO A 273 18.45 -16.88 13.43
C PRO A 273 17.06 -16.96 12.80
N ASN A 274 16.02 -17.36 13.55
CA ASN A 274 14.68 -17.61 13.04
C ASN A 274 13.66 -17.49 14.18
N TYR A 275 12.65 -16.66 14.01
CA TYR A 275 11.59 -16.45 15.02
C TYR A 275 10.32 -17.26 14.72
N GLN A 276 9.79 -17.15 13.51
CA GLN A 276 8.51 -17.75 13.14
C GLN A 276 8.56 -18.61 11.86
N GLY A 277 9.69 -18.63 11.16
CA GLY A 277 9.90 -19.46 9.98
C GLY A 277 9.11 -19.03 8.74
N ASN A 278 8.56 -17.83 8.75
CA ASN A 278 7.81 -17.26 7.62
C ASN A 278 7.86 -15.74 7.66
N ALA A 279 7.81 -15.10 6.49
CA ALA A 279 7.84 -13.63 6.40
C ALA A 279 6.63 -12.97 7.07
N ALA A 280 5.45 -13.57 7.00
CA ALA A 280 4.23 -12.99 7.58
C ALA A 280 3.37 -14.04 8.30
N VAL A 281 3.06 -13.78 9.56
CA VAL A 281 2.10 -14.54 10.36
C VAL A 281 1.02 -13.60 10.85
N ASN A 282 -0.22 -13.85 10.44
CA ASN A 282 -1.40 -13.08 10.86
C ASN A 282 -1.99 -13.70 12.13
N TYR A 283 -2.24 -12.90 13.15
CA TYR A 283 -2.90 -13.32 14.39
C TYR A 283 -4.39 -13.04 14.28
N THR A 284 -5.18 -14.08 14.20
CA THR A 284 -6.61 -13.97 13.86
C THR A 284 -7.54 -14.03 15.05
N ASP A 285 -7.03 -14.30 16.24
CA ASP A 285 -7.77 -14.12 17.49
C ASP A 285 -7.86 -12.63 17.89
N ARG A 286 -8.80 -12.28 18.77
CA ARG A 286 -9.03 -10.91 19.25
C ARG A 286 -8.10 -10.54 20.41
N GLU A 287 -7.67 -11.51 21.17
CA GLU A 287 -6.91 -11.31 22.42
C GLU A 287 -5.46 -10.87 22.14
N THR A 288 -4.87 -11.35 21.06
CA THR A 288 -3.54 -10.91 20.62
C THR A 288 -3.62 -9.48 20.09
N PRO A 289 -2.86 -8.52 20.65
CA PRO A 289 -3.05 -7.10 20.35
C PRO A 289 -2.59 -6.68 18.96
N TRP A 290 -1.61 -7.37 18.36
CA TRP A 290 -1.15 -7.12 16.98
C TRP A 290 -1.96 -7.93 15.98
N THR A 291 -2.03 -7.42 14.76
CA THR A 291 -2.69 -8.09 13.63
C THR A 291 -1.76 -9.06 12.93
N ARG A 292 -0.45 -8.73 12.91
CA ARG A 292 0.57 -9.49 12.17
C ARG A 292 1.93 -9.36 12.84
N ILE A 293 2.76 -10.38 12.68
CA ILE A 293 4.21 -10.27 12.84
C ILE A 293 4.86 -10.49 11.48
N ILE A 294 5.76 -9.57 11.14
CA ILE A 294 6.60 -9.63 9.95
C ILE A 294 8.01 -10.02 10.41
N GLU A 295 8.57 -11.09 9.86
CA GLU A 295 9.98 -11.46 10.04
C GLU A 295 10.71 -11.15 8.74
N HIS A 296 11.40 -10.01 8.71
CA HIS A 296 11.86 -9.35 7.48
C HIS A 296 12.87 -10.14 6.67
N LYS A 297 13.77 -10.91 7.32
CA LYS A 297 14.79 -11.68 6.60
C LYS A 297 14.23 -12.68 5.60
N TRP A 298 13.01 -13.20 5.83
CA TRP A 298 12.40 -14.19 4.96
C TRP A 298 11.94 -13.66 3.62
N PHE A 299 11.83 -12.35 3.47
CA PHE A 299 11.57 -11.75 2.16
C PHE A 299 12.71 -11.99 1.16
N GLU A 300 13.94 -12.06 1.65
CA GLU A 300 15.13 -12.27 0.82
C GLU A 300 15.88 -13.57 1.17
N PHE A 301 15.22 -14.52 1.85
CA PHE A 301 15.79 -15.81 2.25
C PHE A 301 17.10 -15.67 3.07
N GLY A 302 17.14 -14.68 3.95
CA GLY A 302 18.32 -14.28 4.71
C GLY A 302 18.84 -15.37 5.66
N THR A 303 20.16 -15.42 5.81
CA THR A 303 20.87 -16.40 6.67
C THR A 303 21.62 -15.75 7.84
N GLN A 304 21.33 -14.50 8.14
CA GLN A 304 21.93 -13.74 9.24
C GLN A 304 21.75 -14.47 10.59
N PRO A 305 22.71 -14.37 11.54
CA PRO A 305 22.59 -15.03 12.83
C PRO A 305 21.50 -14.43 13.72
N LYS A 306 21.11 -13.19 13.47
CA LYS A 306 19.99 -12.49 14.10
C LYS A 306 18.80 -12.38 13.15
N THR A 307 17.64 -12.04 13.70
CA THR A 307 16.47 -11.70 12.90
C THR A 307 15.83 -10.39 13.36
N VAL A 308 15.08 -9.76 12.47
CA VAL A 308 14.33 -8.53 12.78
C VAL A 308 12.85 -8.82 12.54
N ILE A 309 12.04 -8.54 13.55
CA ILE A 309 10.59 -8.65 13.45
C ILE A 309 9.92 -7.29 13.62
N SER A 310 8.76 -7.12 13.00
CA SER A 310 7.86 -6.00 13.27
C SER A 310 6.47 -6.52 13.64
N ARG A 311 5.96 -6.08 14.81
CA ARG A 311 4.55 -6.29 15.18
C ARG A 311 3.73 -5.16 14.61
N GLU A 312 2.72 -5.52 13.82
CA GLU A 312 1.80 -4.57 13.19
C GLU A 312 0.53 -4.42 14.02
N TYR A 313 0.16 -3.18 14.33
CA TYR A 313 -1.06 -2.84 15.05
C TYR A 313 -1.93 -1.95 14.15
N SER A 314 -3.20 -2.26 14.06
CA SER A 314 -4.17 -1.34 13.47
C SER A 314 -4.39 -0.15 14.41
N SER A 315 -4.49 1.04 13.86
CA SER A 315 -4.80 2.26 14.61
C SER A 315 -5.82 3.12 13.87
N GLU A 316 -6.65 3.84 14.64
CA GLU A 316 -7.47 4.90 14.08
C GLU A 316 -6.55 6.02 13.60
N TRP A 317 -6.80 6.47 12.39
CA TRP A 317 -6.10 7.64 11.85
C TRP A 317 -6.68 8.91 12.45
N LYS A 318 -5.83 9.85 12.82
CA LYS A 318 -6.16 11.22 13.24
C LYS A 318 -5.39 12.18 12.36
N LEU A 319 -5.91 13.39 12.24
CA LEU A 319 -5.23 14.46 11.52
C LEU A 319 -3.81 14.66 12.09
N GLY A 320 -2.81 14.56 11.21
CA GLY A 320 -1.39 14.59 11.58
C GLY A 320 -0.74 13.20 11.65
N ASP A 321 -1.51 12.11 11.68
CA ASP A 321 -0.97 10.76 11.56
C ASP A 321 -0.66 10.41 10.09
N GLU A 322 0.22 9.45 9.88
CA GLU A 322 0.53 8.95 8.53
C GLU A 322 -0.70 8.25 7.91
N PRO A 323 -1.18 8.70 6.75
CA PRO A 323 -2.31 8.08 6.06
C PRO A 323 -1.88 6.86 5.26
N TYR A 324 -2.35 5.66 5.66
CA TYR A 324 -2.00 4.42 4.95
C TYR A 324 -3.03 4.03 3.90
N TYR A 325 -4.30 3.96 4.28
CA TYR A 325 -5.36 3.45 3.42
C TYR A 325 -6.58 4.39 3.44
N PRO A 326 -7.06 4.87 2.27
CA PRO A 326 -8.29 5.62 2.19
C PRO A 326 -9.50 4.83 2.71
N VAL A 327 -10.41 5.49 3.40
CA VAL A 327 -11.71 4.92 3.79
C VAL A 327 -12.68 5.15 2.63
N ASN A 328 -12.89 4.12 1.82
CA ASN A 328 -13.76 4.16 0.63
C ASN A 328 -15.23 3.95 1.03
N ASP A 329 -15.81 4.90 1.74
CA ASP A 329 -17.24 4.98 1.99
C ASP A 329 -17.88 6.13 1.19
N LYS A 330 -19.21 6.13 1.13
CA LYS A 330 -19.96 7.10 0.35
C LYS A 330 -19.73 8.56 0.78
N LYS A 331 -19.48 8.79 2.08
CA LYS A 331 -19.21 10.13 2.63
C LYS A 331 -17.86 10.65 2.11
N ASN A 332 -16.83 9.84 2.21
CA ASN A 332 -15.49 10.21 1.76
C ASN A 332 -15.39 10.28 0.23
N GLU A 333 -16.07 9.40 -0.50
CA GLU A 333 -16.16 9.48 -1.97
C GLU A 333 -16.79 10.82 -2.42
N GLN A 334 -17.89 11.25 -1.79
CA GLN A 334 -18.52 12.53 -2.11
C GLN A 334 -17.64 13.73 -1.78
N MET A 335 -16.90 13.69 -0.67
CA MET A 335 -15.96 14.74 -0.28
C MET A 335 -14.77 14.79 -1.26
N TYR A 336 -14.23 13.63 -1.63
CA TYR A 336 -13.15 13.54 -2.60
C TYR A 336 -13.54 14.13 -3.97
N GLU A 337 -14.74 13.84 -4.49
CA GLU A 337 -15.22 14.43 -5.76
C GLU A 337 -15.27 15.96 -5.70
N GLN A 338 -15.55 16.56 -4.54
CA GLN A 338 -15.51 18.01 -4.37
C GLN A 338 -14.05 18.53 -4.39
N TYR A 339 -13.11 17.83 -3.72
CA TYR A 339 -11.68 18.18 -3.80
C TYR A 339 -11.13 18.03 -5.22
N LYS A 340 -11.52 16.98 -5.92
CA LYS A 340 -11.15 16.77 -7.32
C LYS A 340 -11.62 17.92 -8.22
N ALA A 341 -12.84 18.42 -8.02
CA ALA A 341 -13.36 19.59 -8.74
C ALA A 341 -12.58 20.88 -8.42
N LEU A 342 -11.94 20.99 -7.25
CA LEU A 342 -11.00 22.07 -6.94
C LEU A 342 -9.67 21.84 -7.65
N ALA A 343 -9.16 20.62 -7.63
CA ALA A 343 -7.91 20.23 -8.30
C ALA A 343 -7.94 20.47 -9.81
N GLU A 344 -9.09 20.25 -10.47
CA GLU A 344 -9.28 20.52 -11.91
C GLU A 344 -9.14 22.02 -12.29
N LYS A 345 -9.19 22.92 -11.31
CA LYS A 345 -8.98 24.37 -11.53
C LYS A 345 -7.50 24.77 -11.41
N GLU A 346 -6.69 23.91 -10.84
CA GLU A 346 -5.24 24.15 -10.73
C GLU A 346 -4.61 23.99 -12.10
N THR A 347 -3.98 25.03 -12.60
CA THR A 347 -3.38 25.04 -13.94
C THR A 347 -1.93 24.55 -13.95
N GLN A 348 -1.23 24.69 -12.83
CA GLN A 348 0.17 24.34 -12.66
C GLN A 348 0.38 22.99 -11.96
N VAL A 349 -0.59 22.56 -11.13
CA VAL A 349 -0.45 21.38 -10.26
C VAL A 349 -1.27 20.21 -10.80
N VAL A 350 -0.62 19.07 -10.93
CA VAL A 350 -1.23 17.80 -11.32
C VAL A 350 -1.20 16.87 -10.11
N PHE A 351 -2.35 16.37 -9.70
CA PHE A 351 -2.46 15.46 -8.57
C PHE A 351 -2.33 14.00 -9.05
N GLY A 352 -1.59 13.20 -8.28
CA GLY A 352 -1.41 11.79 -8.59
C GLY A 352 -1.01 10.96 -7.38
N GLY A 353 -1.04 9.63 -7.53
CA GLY A 353 -0.73 8.69 -6.47
C GLY A 353 -1.87 8.47 -5.49
N ARG A 354 -1.62 7.59 -4.50
CA ARG A 354 -2.65 7.12 -3.56
C ARG A 354 -3.37 8.24 -2.81
N LEU A 355 -2.63 9.23 -2.32
CA LEU A 355 -3.17 10.32 -1.52
C LEU A 355 -3.74 11.44 -2.39
N GLY A 356 -3.08 11.76 -3.50
CA GLY A 356 -3.55 12.79 -4.44
C GLY A 356 -4.83 12.37 -5.18
N GLU A 357 -5.02 11.08 -5.43
CA GLU A 357 -6.21 10.51 -6.07
C GLU A 357 -7.18 9.87 -5.08
N TYR A 358 -6.88 9.88 -3.78
CA TYR A 358 -7.67 9.24 -2.72
C TYR A 358 -8.11 7.81 -3.09
N LYS A 359 -7.18 7.00 -3.61
CA LYS A 359 -7.43 5.64 -4.08
C LYS A 359 -6.55 4.62 -3.35
N TYR A 360 -7.13 3.46 -3.08
CA TYR A 360 -6.34 2.30 -2.70
C TYR A 360 -5.65 1.74 -3.96
N TYR A 361 -4.32 1.84 -3.97
CA TYR A 361 -3.48 1.28 -5.02
C TYR A 361 -2.50 0.27 -4.43
N ASP A 362 -2.40 -0.90 -5.03
CA ASP A 362 -1.23 -1.76 -4.88
C ASP A 362 -0.04 -1.16 -5.64
N MET A 363 1.17 -1.61 -5.39
CA MET A 363 2.39 -1.01 -5.96
C MET A 363 2.38 -0.98 -7.49
N ASP A 364 1.89 -2.04 -8.12
CA ASP A 364 1.79 -2.13 -9.58
C ASP A 364 0.80 -1.10 -10.15
N ALA A 365 -0.33 -0.91 -9.49
CA ALA A 365 -1.32 0.09 -9.89
C ALA A 365 -0.81 1.52 -9.73
N VAL A 366 -0.03 1.80 -8.67
CA VAL A 366 0.66 3.10 -8.49
C VAL A 366 1.59 3.37 -9.67
N ILE A 367 2.41 2.38 -10.03
CA ILE A 367 3.38 2.51 -11.14
C ILE A 367 2.64 2.67 -12.47
N ALA A 368 1.60 1.87 -12.71
CA ALA A 368 0.79 1.98 -13.93
C ALA A 368 0.15 3.37 -14.06
N SER A 369 -0.43 3.90 -12.95
CA SER A 369 -1.02 5.24 -12.93
C SER A 369 0.03 6.33 -13.21
N ALA A 370 1.24 6.21 -12.66
CA ALA A 370 2.32 7.14 -12.95
C ALA A 370 2.77 7.09 -14.41
N LEU A 371 2.90 5.90 -15.00
CA LEU A 371 3.25 5.73 -16.43
C LEU A 371 2.16 6.31 -17.33
N GLU A 372 0.88 6.15 -16.99
CA GLU A 372 -0.22 6.78 -17.73
C GLU A 372 -0.20 8.31 -17.62
N MET A 373 0.16 8.84 -16.45
CA MET A 373 0.34 10.28 -16.28
C MET A 373 1.48 10.80 -17.16
N CYS A 374 2.60 10.08 -17.21
CA CYS A 374 3.72 10.44 -18.10
C CYS A 374 3.31 10.51 -19.58
N LYS A 375 2.49 9.57 -20.06
CA LYS A 375 1.99 9.59 -21.46
C LYS A 375 1.13 10.83 -21.78
N LYS A 376 0.54 11.47 -20.76
CA LYS A 376 -0.32 12.66 -20.92
C LYS A 376 0.48 13.97 -20.79
N GLU A 377 1.49 13.98 -19.92
CA GLU A 377 2.20 15.20 -19.52
C GLU A 377 3.53 15.39 -20.28
N LEU A 378 4.16 14.32 -20.75
CA LEU A 378 5.47 14.35 -21.41
C LEU A 378 5.35 14.17 -22.93
#